data_25a2abbda4fa95c36535055eba64d8f1
#
_entry.id   25a2abbda4fa95c36535055eba64d8f1
#
_cell.length_a   1.000
_cell.length_b   1.000
_cell.length_c   1.000
_cell.angle_alpha   90.00
_cell.angle_beta   90.00
_cell.angle_gamma   90.00
#
_symmetry.space_group_name_H-M   'P 1'
#
loop_
_entity.id
_entity.type
_entity.pdbx_description
1 polymer ?
#
loop_
_entity_poly.entity_id
_entity_poly.type
_entity_poly.pdbx_seq_one_letter_code
_entity_poly.pdbx_strand_id
1 'polypeptide(L)'
;IDGRDLAEWMVRVAEARRFGTFNAVGPDYMLSTMALMHGIHAVTGGRASFTNVSRDFLDEHKVKSGEDLPIWEPADGQYGGFGSVSNARAIEAGLTFRPLANTVADLLAWFRSQPAERQATPRAGMSRARESELLAAWHARKA
;
A
#
# COMPACT_ATOMS: atom_id res chain seq x y z
N ILE A 1 1.62 -5.03 5.99
CA ILE A 1 2.51 -6.15 6.34
C ILE A 1 2.56 -7.17 5.23
N ASP A 2 3.73 -7.82 5.01
CA ASP A 2 3.84 -9.00 4.14
C ASP A 2 3.10 -10.18 4.80
N GLY A 3 2.28 -10.88 4.01
CA GLY A 3 1.49 -12.01 4.53
C GLY A 3 2.34 -13.15 5.08
N ARG A 4 3.57 -13.31 4.58
CA ARG A 4 4.52 -14.33 5.07
C ARG A 4 5.07 -13.97 6.45
N ASP A 5 5.39 -12.69 6.69
CA ASP A 5 5.84 -12.22 8.01
C ASP A 5 4.75 -12.44 9.05
N LEU A 6 3.51 -12.11 8.68
CA LEU A 6 2.35 -12.36 9.54
C LEU A 6 2.18 -13.85 9.83
N ALA A 7 2.19 -14.70 8.80
CA ALA A 7 1.98 -16.15 8.96
C ALA A 7 3.07 -16.79 9.83
N GLU A 8 4.34 -16.49 9.55
CA GLU A 8 5.48 -16.98 10.33
C GLU A 8 5.40 -16.54 11.80
N TRP A 9 5.03 -15.28 12.04
CA TRP A 9 4.86 -14.76 13.39
C TRP A 9 3.69 -15.42 14.12
N MET A 10 2.56 -15.64 13.46
CA MET A 10 1.39 -16.32 14.04
C MET A 10 1.74 -17.72 14.53
N VAL A 11 2.52 -18.47 13.75
CA VAL A 11 3.00 -19.81 14.18
C VAL A 11 3.88 -19.70 15.42
N ARG A 12 4.87 -18.79 15.40
CA ARG A 12 5.76 -18.58 16.56
C ARG A 12 5.02 -18.17 17.85
N VAL A 13 4.03 -17.29 17.73
CA VAL A 13 3.20 -16.87 18.88
C VAL A 13 2.39 -18.02 19.43
N ALA A 14 1.83 -18.87 18.55
CA ALA A 14 1.07 -20.05 18.96
C ALA A 14 1.96 -21.08 19.67
N GLU A 15 3.13 -21.39 19.11
CA GLU A 15 4.13 -22.31 19.70
C GLU A 15 4.60 -21.81 21.07
N ALA A 16 4.88 -20.51 21.19
CA ALA A 16 5.27 -19.85 22.43
C ALA A 16 4.13 -19.66 23.44
N ARG A 17 2.89 -20.03 23.08
CA ARG A 17 1.67 -19.82 23.88
C ARG A 17 1.50 -18.37 24.36
N ARG A 18 1.89 -17.40 23.53
CA ARG A 18 1.74 -15.97 23.82
C ARG A 18 0.36 -15.51 23.35
N PHE A 19 -0.59 -15.45 24.29
CA PHE A 19 -1.95 -15.03 24.00
C PHE A 19 -2.16 -13.53 24.25
N GLY A 20 -3.00 -12.90 23.45
CA GLY A 20 -3.34 -11.49 23.59
C GLY A 20 -3.92 -10.89 22.31
N THR A 21 -4.26 -9.62 22.39
CA THR A 21 -4.67 -8.83 21.22
C THR A 21 -3.47 -8.04 20.73
N PHE A 22 -3.16 -8.19 19.45
CA PHE A 22 -2.01 -7.56 18.80
C PHE A 22 -2.44 -6.85 17.51
N ASN A 23 -1.90 -5.68 17.27
CA ASN A 23 -2.00 -5.01 15.99
C ASN A 23 -0.82 -5.49 15.11
N ALA A 24 -1.06 -6.50 14.29
CA ALA A 24 -0.05 -7.05 13.40
C ALA A 24 0.01 -6.26 12.08
N VAL A 25 0.40 -5.01 12.17
CA VAL A 25 0.58 -4.08 11.05
C VAL A 25 2.06 -3.74 10.89
N GLY A 26 2.48 -3.35 9.70
CA GLY A 26 3.88 -3.02 9.42
C GLY A 26 4.01 -1.82 8.49
N PRO A 27 5.24 -1.35 8.32
CA PRO A 27 6.50 -1.82 8.92
C PRO A 27 6.74 -1.32 10.35
N ASP A 28 7.96 -1.59 10.88
CA ASP A 28 8.44 -1.11 12.18
C ASP A 28 8.98 0.33 12.17
N TYR A 29 8.81 1.01 11.06
CA TYR A 29 9.18 2.42 10.87
C TYR A 29 8.06 3.19 10.19
N MET A 30 8.11 4.52 10.28
CA MET A 30 7.14 5.39 9.61
C MET A 30 7.31 5.30 8.08
N LEU A 31 6.32 4.74 7.40
CA LEU A 31 6.29 4.59 5.95
C LEU A 31 5.19 5.48 5.37
N SER A 32 5.58 6.64 4.82
CA SER A 32 4.64 7.49 4.11
C SER A 32 4.24 6.87 2.77
N THR A 33 3.06 7.25 2.25
CA THR A 33 2.60 6.81 0.91
C THR A 33 3.63 7.13 -0.17
N MET A 34 4.26 8.31 -0.11
CA MET A 34 5.30 8.69 -1.07
C MET A 34 6.54 7.80 -0.96
N ALA A 35 7.01 7.50 0.25
CA ALA A 35 8.14 6.59 0.47
C ALA A 35 7.83 5.17 -0.04
N LEU A 36 6.60 4.69 0.18
CA LEU A 36 6.12 3.42 -0.37
C LEU A 36 6.16 3.44 -1.91
N MET A 37 5.62 4.47 -2.55
CA MET A 37 5.60 4.59 -4.01
C MET A 37 7.00 4.64 -4.59
N HIS A 38 7.91 5.41 -4.01
CA HIS A 38 9.31 5.45 -4.45
C HIS A 38 10.03 4.11 -4.24
N GLY A 39 9.75 3.41 -3.14
CA GLY A 39 10.27 2.07 -2.89
C GLY A 39 9.81 1.06 -3.95
N ILE A 40 8.53 1.05 -4.28
CA ILE A 40 7.97 0.22 -5.36
C ILE A 40 8.60 0.58 -6.71
N HIS A 41 8.70 1.87 -7.03
CA HIS A 41 9.29 2.38 -8.25
C HIS A 41 10.74 1.92 -8.44
N ALA A 42 11.55 1.98 -7.37
CA ALA A 42 12.95 1.55 -7.41
C ALA A 42 13.07 0.06 -7.75
N VAL A 43 12.22 -0.79 -7.20
CA VAL A 43 12.24 -2.24 -7.43
C VAL A 43 11.68 -2.62 -8.81
N THR A 44 10.69 -1.88 -9.29
CA THR A 44 10.00 -2.20 -10.56
C THR A 44 10.69 -1.68 -11.82
N GLY A 45 11.82 -1.01 -11.68
CA GLY A 45 12.64 -0.50 -12.80
C GLY A 45 12.23 0.87 -13.32
N GLY A 46 11.54 1.67 -12.52
CA GLY A 46 11.43 3.11 -12.75
C GLY A 46 10.60 3.58 -13.95
N ARG A 47 9.59 2.81 -14.37
CA ARG A 47 8.78 3.16 -15.57
C ARG A 47 7.62 4.10 -15.29
N ALA A 48 7.25 4.30 -14.03
CA ALA A 48 6.18 5.20 -13.63
C ALA A 48 6.72 6.60 -13.35
N SER A 49 5.90 7.62 -13.59
CA SER A 49 6.10 8.97 -13.08
C SER A 49 5.03 9.28 -12.06
N PHE A 50 5.32 10.17 -11.12
CA PHE A 50 4.38 10.54 -10.08
C PHE A 50 3.93 11.99 -10.24
N THR A 51 2.63 12.19 -10.15
CA THR A 51 2.03 13.53 -10.10
C THR A 51 1.36 13.71 -8.75
N ASN A 52 1.87 14.66 -7.95
CA ASN A 52 1.22 15.03 -6.70
C ASN A 52 0.02 15.92 -7.00
N VAL A 53 -1.14 15.50 -6.55
CA VAL A 53 -2.39 16.24 -6.64
C VAL A 53 -2.90 16.62 -5.26
N SER A 54 -3.65 17.72 -5.15
CA SER A 54 -4.23 18.13 -3.87
C SER A 54 -5.41 17.24 -3.50
N ARG A 55 -5.68 17.16 -2.20
CA ARG A 55 -6.86 16.50 -1.65
C ARG A 55 -8.15 17.06 -2.25
N ASP A 56 -8.29 18.39 -2.27
CA ASP A 56 -9.47 19.07 -2.80
C ASP A 56 -9.76 18.67 -4.24
N PHE A 57 -8.70 18.48 -5.06
CA PHE A 57 -8.86 17.98 -6.43
C PHE A 57 -9.39 16.55 -6.46
N LEU A 58 -8.90 15.66 -5.61
CA LEU A 58 -9.38 14.28 -5.54
C LEU A 58 -10.85 14.24 -5.11
N ASP A 59 -11.22 15.05 -4.12
CA ASP A 59 -12.59 15.14 -3.60
C ASP A 59 -13.56 15.73 -4.67
N GLU A 60 -13.15 16.80 -5.36
CA GLU A 60 -13.92 17.40 -6.48
C GLU A 60 -14.19 16.39 -7.58
N HIS A 61 -13.18 15.59 -7.91
CA HIS A 61 -13.28 14.56 -8.93
C HIS A 61 -13.81 13.22 -8.41
N LYS A 62 -14.27 13.16 -7.15
CA LYS A 62 -14.88 11.98 -6.50
C LYS A 62 -13.98 10.75 -6.56
N VAL A 63 -12.67 10.96 -6.42
CA VAL A 63 -11.70 9.87 -6.30
C VAL A 63 -11.85 9.22 -4.93
N LYS A 64 -12.05 7.93 -4.90
CA LYS A 64 -12.33 7.17 -3.67
C LYS A 64 -11.06 6.55 -3.11
N SER A 65 -10.80 6.83 -1.83
CA SER A 65 -9.82 6.09 -1.05
C SER A 65 -10.25 4.62 -0.92
N GLY A 66 -9.27 3.71 -0.90
CA GLY A 66 -9.54 2.27 -0.82
C GLY A 66 -10.05 1.61 -2.11
N GLU A 67 -10.67 2.34 -3.02
CA GLU A 67 -11.14 1.85 -4.33
C GLU A 67 -10.24 2.30 -5.48
N ASP A 68 -10.28 3.61 -5.80
CA ASP A 68 -9.48 4.19 -6.88
C ASP A 68 -7.99 4.29 -6.51
N LEU A 69 -7.72 4.59 -5.25
CA LEU A 69 -6.40 4.62 -4.64
C LEU A 69 -6.33 3.64 -3.46
N PRO A 70 -6.10 2.34 -3.70
CA PRO A 70 -6.29 1.28 -2.71
C PRO A 70 -5.45 1.39 -1.44
N ILE A 71 -4.29 2.06 -1.51
CA ILE A 71 -3.34 2.15 -0.38
C ILE A 71 -3.37 3.55 0.26
N TRP A 72 -4.10 4.48 -0.34
CA TRP A 72 -4.19 5.82 0.18
C TRP A 72 -5.43 6.00 1.05
N GLU A 73 -5.22 6.52 2.26
CA GLU A 73 -6.29 6.89 3.17
C GLU A 73 -6.04 8.30 3.69
N PRO A 74 -7.05 9.19 3.69
CA PRO A 74 -6.90 10.53 4.27
C PRO A 74 -6.51 10.49 5.75
N ALA A 75 -5.63 11.40 6.16
CA ALA A 75 -5.20 11.49 7.56
C ALA A 75 -6.27 12.03 8.52
N ASP A 76 -7.36 12.57 7.99
CA ASP A 76 -8.50 13.13 8.73
C ASP A 76 -9.79 12.33 8.45
N GLY A 77 -10.84 12.58 9.21
CA GLY A 77 -12.12 11.90 9.07
C GLY A 77 -12.19 10.57 9.82
N GLN A 78 -13.15 9.75 9.43
CA GLN A 78 -13.50 8.51 10.16
C GLN A 78 -12.34 7.50 10.25
N TYR A 79 -11.47 7.47 9.26
CA TYR A 79 -10.34 6.55 9.15
C TYR A 79 -8.97 7.21 9.35
N GLY A 80 -8.94 8.45 9.82
CA GLY A 80 -7.71 9.24 9.97
C GLY A 80 -6.63 8.61 10.87
N GLY A 81 -7.02 7.72 11.78
CA GLY A 81 -6.09 6.95 12.61
C GLY A 81 -5.56 5.65 11.99
N PHE A 82 -6.04 5.27 10.80
CA PHE A 82 -5.73 3.97 10.20
C PHE A 82 -4.21 3.76 9.98
N GLY A 83 -3.50 4.79 9.55
CA GLY A 83 -2.06 4.75 9.33
C GLY A 83 -1.19 4.93 10.60
N SER A 84 -1.80 5.17 11.77
CA SER A 84 -1.08 5.47 13.02
C SER A 84 -1.27 4.40 14.11
N VAL A 85 -1.75 3.22 13.74
CA VAL A 85 -1.95 2.10 14.66
C VAL A 85 -0.61 1.58 15.15
N SER A 86 -0.41 1.55 16.48
CA SER A 86 0.82 1.04 17.08
C SER A 86 0.92 -0.49 16.96
N ASN A 87 2.05 -0.96 16.47
CA ASN A 87 2.43 -2.38 16.39
C ASN A 87 3.44 -2.80 17.46
N ALA A 88 3.76 -1.93 18.42
CA ALA A 88 4.79 -2.16 19.42
C ALA A 88 4.64 -3.49 20.17
N ARG A 89 3.41 -3.84 20.58
CA ARG A 89 3.14 -5.12 21.27
C ARG A 89 3.39 -6.34 20.39
N ALA A 90 3.13 -6.24 19.09
CA ALA A 90 3.41 -7.32 18.15
C ALA A 90 4.92 -7.50 17.95
N ILE A 91 5.67 -6.40 17.85
CA ILE A 91 7.14 -6.39 17.75
C ILE A 91 7.75 -6.97 19.04
N GLU A 92 7.30 -6.55 20.21
CA GLU A 92 7.72 -7.12 21.49
C GLU A 92 7.41 -8.63 21.60
N ALA A 93 6.32 -9.08 20.96
CA ALA A 93 5.98 -10.48 20.83
C ALA A 93 6.74 -11.20 19.69
N GLY A 94 7.74 -10.58 19.07
CA GLY A 94 8.63 -11.16 18.07
C GLY A 94 8.18 -11.01 16.63
N LEU A 95 7.27 -10.07 16.32
CA LEU A 95 6.96 -9.73 14.93
C LEU A 95 8.16 -9.04 14.27
N THR A 96 8.55 -9.54 13.12
CA THR A 96 9.64 -8.98 12.31
C THR A 96 9.14 -8.71 10.89
N PHE A 97 9.83 -7.84 10.17
CA PHE A 97 9.42 -7.42 8.85
C PHE A 97 10.55 -7.63 7.85
N ARG A 98 10.23 -8.22 6.72
CA ARG A 98 11.16 -8.25 5.58
C ARG A 98 11.24 -6.90 4.90
N PRO A 99 12.36 -6.56 4.25
CA PRO A 99 12.47 -5.33 3.48
C PRO A 99 11.36 -5.19 2.44
N LEU A 100 10.82 -3.98 2.28
CA LEU A 100 9.81 -3.66 1.27
C LEU A 100 10.22 -4.15 -0.12
N ALA A 101 11.51 -4.03 -0.46
CA ALA A 101 12.04 -4.47 -1.74
C ALA A 101 11.79 -5.96 -2.02
N ASN A 102 11.92 -6.82 -1.02
CA ASN A 102 11.66 -8.26 -1.16
C ASN A 102 10.18 -8.52 -1.43
N THR A 103 9.29 -7.89 -0.64
CA THR A 103 7.84 -8.02 -0.83
C THR A 103 7.42 -7.57 -2.24
N VAL A 104 7.95 -6.43 -2.71
CA VAL A 104 7.63 -5.89 -4.03
C VAL A 104 8.17 -6.79 -5.14
N ALA A 105 9.42 -7.26 -5.04
CA ALA A 105 10.03 -8.12 -6.04
C ALA A 105 9.25 -9.44 -6.20
N ASP A 106 8.92 -10.08 -5.08
CA ASP A 106 8.19 -11.35 -5.06
C ASP A 106 6.75 -11.18 -5.58
N LEU A 107 6.07 -10.10 -5.17
CA LEU A 107 4.73 -9.76 -5.67
C LEU A 107 4.76 -9.54 -7.19
N LEU A 108 5.76 -8.81 -7.69
CA LEU A 108 5.90 -8.54 -9.12
C LEU A 108 6.17 -9.83 -9.91
N ALA A 109 7.04 -10.71 -9.39
CA ALA A 109 7.32 -12.01 -9.99
C ALA A 109 6.04 -12.88 -10.04
N TRP A 110 5.32 -12.95 -8.92
CA TRP A 110 4.03 -13.66 -8.87
C TRP A 110 3.00 -13.06 -9.84
N PHE A 111 2.86 -11.73 -9.89
CA PHE A 111 1.90 -11.09 -10.80
C PHE A 111 2.22 -11.38 -12.26
N ARG A 112 3.52 -11.36 -12.64
CA ARG A 112 3.97 -11.70 -13.99
C ARG A 112 3.75 -13.16 -14.37
N SER A 113 3.68 -14.07 -13.40
CA SER A 113 3.36 -15.48 -13.63
C SER A 113 1.86 -15.74 -13.83
N GLN A 114 0.99 -14.76 -13.58
CA GLN A 114 -0.45 -14.92 -13.76
C GLN A 114 -0.83 -14.93 -15.24
N PRO A 115 -1.99 -15.52 -15.62
CA PRO A 115 -2.50 -15.46 -16.99
C PRO A 115 -2.60 -14.03 -17.50
N ALA A 116 -2.39 -13.81 -18.80
CA ALA A 116 -2.41 -12.48 -19.43
C ALA A 116 -3.72 -11.72 -19.18
N GLU A 117 -4.85 -12.41 -19.18
CA GLU A 117 -6.16 -11.85 -18.85
C GLU A 117 -6.19 -11.25 -17.44
N ARG A 118 -5.60 -11.96 -16.45
CA ARG A 118 -5.52 -11.50 -15.07
C ARG A 118 -4.59 -10.29 -14.93
N GLN A 119 -3.51 -10.24 -15.71
CA GLN A 119 -2.60 -9.09 -15.73
C GLN A 119 -3.24 -7.87 -16.39
N ALA A 120 -4.06 -8.07 -17.43
CA ALA A 120 -4.75 -6.99 -18.15
C ALA A 120 -5.88 -6.35 -17.34
N THR A 121 -6.47 -7.08 -16.39
CA THR A 121 -7.62 -6.62 -15.61
C THR A 121 -7.29 -6.64 -14.10
N PRO A 122 -6.60 -5.61 -13.58
CA PRO A 122 -6.36 -5.46 -12.14
C PRO A 122 -7.70 -5.39 -11.38
N ARG A 123 -7.75 -5.99 -10.18
CA ARG A 123 -8.97 -6.01 -9.35
C ARG A 123 -9.15 -4.75 -8.50
N ALA A 124 -8.14 -3.92 -8.38
CA ALA A 124 -8.14 -2.73 -7.55
C ALA A 124 -7.40 -1.59 -8.25
N GLY A 125 -7.69 -0.37 -7.85
CA GLY A 125 -7.17 0.83 -8.46
C GLY A 125 -8.03 1.34 -9.62
N MET A 126 -7.91 2.61 -9.92
CA MET A 126 -8.63 3.23 -11.03
C MET A 126 -8.16 2.68 -12.39
N SER A 127 -9.00 2.77 -13.40
CA SER A 127 -8.64 2.41 -14.77
C SER A 127 -7.63 3.42 -15.35
N ARG A 128 -6.81 2.97 -16.31
CA ARG A 128 -5.87 3.85 -17.03
C ARG A 128 -6.57 5.03 -17.73
N ALA A 129 -7.78 4.82 -18.23
CA ALA A 129 -8.57 5.88 -18.86
C ALA A 129 -8.94 6.95 -17.83
N ARG A 130 -9.40 6.53 -16.65
CA ARG A 130 -9.75 7.45 -15.56
C ARG A 130 -8.52 8.20 -15.03
N GLU A 131 -7.39 7.52 -14.87
CA GLU A 131 -6.13 8.13 -14.48
C GLU A 131 -5.70 9.22 -15.49
N SER A 132 -5.74 8.91 -16.78
CA SER A 132 -5.38 9.86 -17.84
C SER A 132 -6.29 11.09 -17.86
N GLU A 133 -7.60 10.91 -17.65
CA GLU A 133 -8.56 12.00 -17.54
C GLU A 133 -8.23 12.94 -16.37
N LEU A 134 -7.97 12.36 -15.18
CA LEU A 134 -7.62 13.11 -13.99
C LEU A 134 -6.30 13.88 -14.15
N LEU A 135 -5.27 13.23 -14.71
CA LEU A 135 -4.00 13.88 -14.98
C LEU A 135 -4.13 15.06 -15.96
N ALA A 136 -4.91 14.89 -17.03
CA ALA A 136 -5.21 15.96 -17.98
C ALA A 136 -5.91 17.13 -17.29
N ALA A 137 -6.94 16.87 -16.49
CA ALA A 137 -7.66 17.88 -15.72
C ALA A 137 -6.75 18.60 -14.70
N TRP A 138 -5.87 17.86 -14.03
CA TRP A 138 -4.91 18.45 -13.09
C TRP A 138 -3.91 19.39 -13.79
N HIS A 139 -3.36 18.97 -14.92
CA HIS A 139 -2.39 19.79 -15.65
C HIS A 139 -3.02 21.02 -16.28
N ALA A 140 -4.28 20.95 -16.71
CA ALA A 140 -5.00 22.10 -17.22
C ALA A 140 -5.25 23.20 -16.17
N ARG A 141 -5.28 22.87 -14.87
CA ARG A 141 -5.41 23.85 -13.78
C ARG A 141 -4.14 24.68 -13.52
N LYS A 142 -2.98 24.20 -13.95
CA LYS A 142 -1.69 24.86 -13.71
C LYS A 142 -1.26 25.75 -14.89
N ALA A 143 -2.01 25.69 -15.98
CA ALA A 143 -1.84 26.57 -17.15
C ALA A 143 -2.67 27.85 -16.99
#